data_9b784bf60dc82ad39493dde6d254aa52
#
_entry.id   9b784bf60dc82ad39493dde6d254aa52
#
_cell.length_a   1.000
_cell.length_b   1.000
_cell.length_c   1.000
_cell.angle_alpha   90.00
_cell.angle_beta   90.00
_cell.angle_gamma   90.00
#
_symmetry.space_group_name_H-M   'P 1'
#
loop_
_entity.id
_entity.type
_entity.pdbx_description
1 polymer ?
#
loop_
_entity_poly.entity_id
_entity_poly.type
_entity_poly.pdbx_seq_one_letter_code
_entity_poly.pdbx_strand_id
1 'polypeptide(L)'
;EMCIRDRNSIEFEPEKRKPDPGRLLKAYNQSASTLNLLRAFAQGGFANLEEIHRWTLGFVSNSPQGERYEKLSQRLDETLRFMQACGLTSDSIRQLRETDFYTSHEALLLGYEQSMTRQDTITDDRGWYSTSAHMIWIGDRTRQVDGAHVEYMRGIKNPIGLKCGPSLAAEELITLISKLNPGNEAGRLTLICRMGAENIGAKLPALIREVKKEGKNVVWSCDPMHGNTITSSNGYKTRPFDNILSEVKQFFEIHAAERTYAGGVHFEMTGQDVTECLGGAQAINEVS
;
A
#
# COMPACT_ATOMS: atom_id res chain seq x y z
N GLU A 1 2.69 -3.51 6.38
CA GLU A 1 3.86 -2.61 6.41
C GLU A 1 4.63 -2.79 7.70
N MET A 2 5.84 -3.33 7.64
CA MET A 2 6.73 -3.26 8.79
C MET A 2 7.38 -1.89 8.84
N CYS A 3 7.03 -1.08 9.83
CA CYS A 3 7.70 0.18 10.08
C CYS A 3 9.21 -0.07 10.29
N ILE A 4 10.08 0.77 9.76
CA ILE A 4 11.53 0.63 9.93
C ILE A 4 11.97 0.63 11.40
N ARG A 5 11.20 1.27 12.28
CA ARG A 5 11.42 1.20 13.73
C ARG A 5 11.29 -0.25 14.24
N ASP A 6 10.32 -0.99 13.73
CA ASP A 6 10.06 -2.37 14.15
C ASP A 6 11.12 -3.33 13.62
N ARG A 7 11.76 -2.99 12.50
CA ARG A 7 12.91 -3.75 11.98
C ARG A 7 14.19 -3.56 12.79
N ASN A 8 14.35 -2.39 13.42
CA ASN A 8 15.54 -2.06 14.18
C ASN A 8 15.45 -2.43 15.66
N SER A 9 14.25 -2.59 16.21
CA SER A 9 14.03 -2.90 17.61
C SER A 9 12.73 -3.66 17.82
N ILE A 10 12.77 -4.69 18.67
CA ILE A 10 11.60 -5.47 19.12
C ILE A 10 11.13 -5.02 20.51
N GLU A 11 11.81 -4.07 21.14
CA GLU A 11 11.44 -3.61 22.47
C GLU A 11 10.19 -2.74 22.41
N PHE A 12 9.25 -3.02 23.29
CA PHE A 12 7.98 -2.30 23.37
C PHE A 12 8.18 -0.87 23.89
N GLU A 13 9.04 -0.72 24.92
CA GLU A 13 9.34 0.56 25.55
C GLU A 13 10.32 1.38 24.69
N PRO A 14 9.97 2.62 24.29
CA PRO A 14 10.77 3.45 23.39
C PRO A 14 12.23 3.64 23.84
N GLU A 15 12.46 3.82 25.16
CA GLU A 15 13.79 4.02 25.74
C GLU A 15 14.69 2.78 25.66
N LYS A 16 14.11 1.58 25.51
CA LYS A 16 14.83 0.33 25.35
C LYS A 16 15.12 -0.02 23.89
N ARG A 17 14.58 0.75 22.95
CA ARG A 17 14.73 0.50 21.51
C ARG A 17 16.13 0.88 21.03
N LYS A 18 17.05 -0.08 21.08
CA LYS A 18 18.40 0.09 20.52
C LYS A 18 18.41 -0.32 19.05
N PRO A 19 18.84 0.56 18.14
CA PRO A 19 19.02 0.22 16.72
C PRO A 19 20.01 -0.94 16.58
N ASP A 20 19.65 -1.94 15.79
CA ASP A 20 20.48 -3.10 15.47
C ASP A 20 20.44 -3.36 13.96
N PRO A 21 21.50 -3.02 13.21
CA PRO A 21 21.57 -3.25 11.76
C PRO A 21 21.41 -4.73 11.38
N GLY A 22 21.80 -5.65 12.24
CA GLY A 22 21.64 -7.09 12.00
C GLY A 22 20.17 -7.50 11.88
N ARG A 23 19.26 -6.79 12.53
CA ARG A 23 17.81 -7.03 12.40
C ARG A 23 17.27 -6.67 11.04
N LEU A 24 17.83 -5.66 10.36
CA LEU A 24 17.45 -5.31 8.98
C LEU A 24 17.74 -6.45 8.02
N LEU A 25 18.89 -7.11 8.15
CA LEU A 25 19.23 -8.28 7.34
C LEU A 25 18.32 -9.47 7.64
N LYS A 26 18.01 -9.72 8.91
CA LYS A 26 17.03 -10.76 9.30
C LYS A 26 15.66 -10.46 8.72
N ALA A 27 15.18 -9.21 8.81
CA ALA A 27 13.90 -8.81 8.25
C ALA A 27 13.86 -8.98 6.73
N TYR A 28 14.93 -8.64 6.02
CA TYR A 28 15.06 -8.87 4.59
C TYR A 28 14.96 -10.36 4.24
N ASN A 29 15.76 -11.22 4.89
CA ASN A 29 15.75 -12.66 4.64
C ASN A 29 14.38 -13.27 4.95
N GLN A 30 13.74 -12.87 6.05
CA GLN A 30 12.42 -13.35 6.41
C GLN A 30 11.36 -12.89 5.39
N SER A 31 11.41 -11.65 4.95
CA SER A 31 10.52 -11.11 3.94
C SER A 31 10.64 -11.83 2.61
N ALA A 32 11.86 -12.07 2.14
CA ALA A 32 12.14 -12.80 0.90
C ALA A 32 11.65 -14.25 0.97
N SER A 33 11.94 -14.95 2.07
CA SER A 33 11.49 -16.33 2.28
C SER A 33 9.97 -16.45 2.35
N THR A 34 9.31 -15.53 3.08
CA THR A 34 7.86 -15.49 3.18
C THR A 34 7.22 -15.21 1.83
N LEU A 35 7.76 -14.26 1.06
CA LEU A 35 7.25 -13.95 -0.28
C LEU A 35 7.35 -15.16 -1.22
N ASN A 36 8.48 -15.89 -1.19
CA ASN A 36 8.66 -17.09 -2.00
C ASN A 36 7.66 -18.18 -1.62
N LEU A 37 7.39 -18.35 -0.32
CA LEU A 37 6.38 -19.29 0.17
C LEU A 37 4.98 -18.88 -0.30
N LEU A 38 4.60 -17.61 -0.16
CA LEU A 38 3.31 -17.11 -0.63
C LEU A 38 3.13 -17.30 -2.14
N ARG A 39 4.17 -17.04 -2.92
CA ARG A 39 4.15 -17.27 -4.36
C ARG A 39 3.98 -18.73 -4.72
N ALA A 40 4.65 -19.64 -4.01
CA ALA A 40 4.49 -21.07 -4.21
C ALA A 40 3.04 -21.53 -3.93
N PHE A 41 2.43 -21.07 -2.87
CA PHE A 41 1.03 -21.35 -2.56
C PHE A 41 0.08 -20.74 -3.60
N ALA A 42 0.30 -19.50 -4.00
CA ALA A 42 -0.53 -18.84 -5.01
C ALA A 42 -0.46 -19.57 -6.35
N GLN A 43 0.74 -19.93 -6.82
CA GLN A 43 0.93 -20.70 -8.06
C GLN A 43 0.35 -22.12 -7.97
N GLY A 44 0.34 -22.71 -6.77
CA GLY A 44 -0.32 -23.98 -6.48
C GLY A 44 -1.85 -23.91 -6.43
N GLY A 45 -2.44 -22.74 -6.65
CA GLY A 45 -3.90 -22.55 -6.66
C GLY A 45 -4.55 -22.42 -5.28
N PHE A 46 -3.75 -22.33 -4.21
CA PHE A 46 -4.27 -22.17 -2.84
C PHE A 46 -5.08 -20.89 -2.66
N ALA A 47 -4.74 -19.84 -3.39
CA ALA A 47 -5.42 -18.53 -3.38
C ALA A 47 -6.18 -18.30 -4.70
N ASN A 48 -6.84 -19.32 -5.25
CA ASN A 48 -7.71 -19.14 -6.41
C ASN A 48 -8.96 -18.32 -6.04
N LEU A 49 -9.59 -17.69 -7.02
CA LEU A 49 -10.70 -16.76 -6.78
C LEU A 49 -11.89 -17.40 -6.07
N GLU A 50 -12.15 -18.68 -6.33
CA GLU A 50 -13.25 -19.43 -5.69
C GLU A 50 -12.99 -19.67 -4.21
N GLU A 51 -11.75 -20.04 -3.84
CA GLU A 51 -11.35 -20.23 -2.44
C GLU A 51 -11.37 -18.90 -1.66
N ILE A 52 -10.80 -17.84 -2.23
CA ILE A 52 -10.80 -16.50 -1.62
C ILE A 52 -12.25 -16.05 -1.37
N HIS A 53 -13.13 -16.27 -2.35
CA HIS A 53 -14.53 -15.94 -2.22
C HIS A 53 -15.20 -16.71 -1.08
N ARG A 54 -14.94 -18.02 -0.98
CA ARG A 54 -15.47 -18.88 0.09
C ARG A 54 -14.98 -18.45 1.47
N TRP A 55 -13.69 -18.13 1.61
CA TRP A 55 -13.15 -17.62 2.88
C TRP A 55 -13.78 -16.30 3.29
N THR A 56 -13.96 -15.41 2.32
CA THR A 56 -14.59 -14.12 2.58
C THR A 56 -16.04 -14.26 3.04
N LEU A 57 -16.80 -15.18 2.47
CA LEU A 57 -18.16 -15.51 2.92
C LEU A 57 -18.19 -15.95 4.38
N GLY A 58 -17.30 -16.86 4.78
CA GLY A 58 -17.20 -17.34 6.16
C GLY A 58 -16.87 -16.21 7.14
N PHE A 59 -16.04 -15.25 6.74
CA PHE A 59 -15.70 -14.10 7.56
C PHE A 59 -16.87 -13.09 7.67
N VAL A 60 -17.56 -12.82 6.57
CA VAL A 60 -18.60 -11.79 6.51
C VAL A 60 -19.90 -12.24 7.15
N SER A 61 -20.17 -13.55 7.24
CA SER A 61 -21.38 -14.08 7.88
C SER A 61 -21.57 -13.63 9.33
N ASN A 62 -20.49 -13.24 10.00
CA ASN A 62 -20.47 -12.73 11.37
C ASN A 62 -20.44 -11.20 11.47
N SER A 63 -20.56 -10.48 10.35
CA SER A 63 -20.46 -9.01 10.28
C SER A 63 -21.85 -8.37 10.14
N PRO A 64 -22.16 -7.24 10.81
CA PRO A 64 -23.38 -6.46 10.59
C PRO A 64 -23.59 -5.99 9.14
N GLN A 65 -22.51 -5.90 8.35
CA GLN A 65 -22.55 -5.57 6.93
C GLN A 65 -22.68 -6.80 6.02
N GLY A 66 -22.81 -8.01 6.61
CA GLY A 66 -22.90 -9.29 5.91
C GLY A 66 -23.96 -9.30 4.81
N GLU A 67 -25.17 -8.80 5.09
CA GLU A 67 -26.27 -8.75 4.11
C GLU A 67 -25.92 -7.97 2.82
N ARG A 68 -25.17 -6.89 2.94
CA ARG A 68 -24.73 -6.13 1.76
C ARG A 68 -23.69 -6.89 0.94
N TYR A 69 -22.82 -7.59 1.63
CA TYR A 69 -21.80 -8.42 1.00
C TYR A 69 -22.40 -9.68 0.38
N GLU A 70 -23.41 -10.31 1.02
CA GLU A 70 -24.11 -11.47 0.47
C GLU A 70 -24.68 -11.21 -0.92
N LYS A 71 -25.29 -10.05 -1.14
CA LYS A 71 -25.79 -9.65 -2.47
C LYS A 71 -24.70 -9.52 -3.53
N LEU A 72 -23.54 -8.99 -3.13
CA LEU A 72 -22.37 -8.92 -4.02
C LEU A 72 -21.81 -10.30 -4.28
N SER A 73 -21.73 -11.11 -3.24
CA SER A 73 -21.27 -12.49 -3.26
C SER A 73 -22.09 -13.38 -4.20
N GLN A 74 -23.43 -13.27 -4.13
CA GLN A 74 -24.32 -14.02 -5.04
C GLN A 74 -24.04 -13.69 -6.51
N ARG A 75 -23.80 -12.42 -6.84
CA ARG A 75 -23.42 -12.02 -8.20
C ARG A 75 -22.06 -12.56 -8.63
N LEU A 76 -21.12 -12.64 -7.71
CA LEU A 76 -19.81 -13.26 -7.98
C LEU A 76 -19.96 -14.76 -8.22
N ASP A 77 -20.75 -15.45 -7.42
CA ASP A 77 -21.06 -16.86 -7.61
C ASP A 77 -21.72 -17.14 -8.95
N GLU A 78 -22.72 -16.35 -9.33
CA GLU A 78 -23.38 -16.46 -10.63
C GLU A 78 -22.39 -16.25 -11.78
N THR A 79 -21.51 -15.26 -11.64
CA THR A 79 -20.47 -14.97 -12.65
C THR A 79 -19.47 -16.11 -12.75
N LEU A 80 -18.97 -16.63 -11.64
CA LEU A 80 -18.03 -17.76 -11.62
C LEU A 80 -18.65 -19.04 -12.22
N ARG A 81 -19.89 -19.35 -11.88
CA ARG A 81 -20.63 -20.48 -12.46
C ARG A 81 -20.82 -20.34 -13.97
N PHE A 82 -21.14 -19.12 -14.43
CA PHE A 82 -21.25 -18.83 -15.85
C PHE A 82 -19.91 -19.03 -16.56
N MET A 83 -18.82 -18.52 -16.01
CA MET A 83 -17.48 -18.70 -16.54
C MET A 83 -17.11 -20.19 -16.61
N GLN A 84 -17.37 -20.97 -15.56
CA GLN A 84 -17.15 -22.41 -15.53
C GLN A 84 -17.97 -23.15 -16.63
N ALA A 85 -19.25 -22.76 -16.79
CA ALA A 85 -20.10 -23.32 -17.86
C ALA A 85 -19.53 -23.02 -19.27
N CYS A 86 -18.80 -21.92 -19.44
CA CYS A 86 -18.10 -21.57 -20.67
C CYS A 86 -16.71 -22.22 -20.80
N GLY A 87 -16.31 -23.09 -19.86
CA GLY A 87 -14.98 -23.72 -19.84
C GLY A 87 -13.85 -22.84 -19.32
N LEU A 88 -14.18 -21.67 -18.73
CA LEU A 88 -13.23 -20.74 -18.14
C LEU A 88 -13.09 -21.06 -16.65
N THR A 89 -12.11 -21.87 -16.30
CA THR A 89 -11.85 -22.32 -14.92
C THR A 89 -10.50 -21.80 -14.41
N SER A 90 -10.26 -21.94 -13.11
CA SER A 90 -8.95 -21.63 -12.50
C SER A 90 -7.82 -22.48 -13.10
N ASP A 91 -8.11 -23.65 -13.66
CA ASP A 91 -7.11 -24.48 -14.35
C ASP A 91 -6.78 -23.97 -15.76
N SER A 92 -7.76 -23.34 -16.43
CA SER A 92 -7.59 -22.83 -17.80
C SER A 92 -7.15 -21.36 -17.85
N ILE A 93 -7.40 -20.58 -16.80
CA ILE A 93 -7.11 -19.14 -16.74
C ILE A 93 -6.24 -18.82 -15.54
N ARG A 94 -4.99 -18.43 -15.79
CA ARG A 94 -4.02 -18.08 -14.77
C ARG A 94 -4.54 -16.97 -13.84
N GLN A 95 -5.20 -15.94 -14.36
CA GLN A 95 -5.74 -14.82 -13.60
C GLN A 95 -6.83 -15.21 -12.58
N LEU A 96 -7.50 -16.33 -12.77
CA LEU A 96 -8.46 -16.88 -11.80
C LEU A 96 -7.77 -17.72 -10.71
N ARG A 97 -6.58 -18.24 -11.00
CA ARG A 97 -5.82 -19.14 -10.13
C ARG A 97 -4.81 -18.43 -9.27
N GLU A 98 -4.14 -17.42 -9.80
CA GLU A 98 -2.95 -16.83 -9.22
C GLU A 98 -3.16 -15.35 -8.88
N THR A 99 -2.61 -14.94 -7.72
CA THR A 99 -2.47 -13.55 -7.31
C THR A 99 -0.99 -13.23 -7.21
N ASP A 100 -0.56 -12.12 -7.81
CA ASP A 100 0.81 -11.67 -7.72
C ASP A 100 1.08 -10.98 -6.38
N PHE A 101 2.17 -11.37 -5.73
CA PHE A 101 2.65 -10.78 -4.49
C PHE A 101 3.99 -10.09 -4.70
N TYR A 102 4.10 -8.87 -4.16
CA TYR A 102 5.31 -8.06 -4.19
C TYR A 102 5.62 -7.51 -2.80
N THR A 103 6.90 -7.32 -2.51
CA THR A 103 7.35 -6.65 -1.30
C THR A 103 7.51 -5.16 -1.54
N SER A 104 7.20 -4.35 -0.52
CA SER A 104 7.41 -2.91 -0.54
C SER A 104 7.67 -2.38 0.86
N HIS A 105 8.40 -1.25 0.98
CA HIS A 105 8.62 -0.53 2.23
C HIS A 105 9.02 0.93 2.02
N GLU A 106 9.00 1.71 3.10
CA GLU A 106 9.54 3.07 3.10
C GLU A 106 11.07 3.03 3.03
N ALA A 107 11.66 3.77 2.08
CA ALA A 107 13.10 3.94 1.95
C ALA A 107 13.62 4.97 2.96
N LEU A 108 13.40 4.74 4.27
CA LEU A 108 13.77 5.70 5.31
C LEU A 108 15.27 5.75 5.58
N LEU A 109 15.93 4.60 5.61
CA LEU A 109 17.35 4.46 5.91
C LEU A 109 18.17 4.30 4.63
N LEU A 110 18.63 5.41 4.05
CA LEU A 110 19.34 5.39 2.76
C LEU A 110 20.63 4.57 2.78
N GLY A 111 21.33 4.47 3.91
CA GLY A 111 22.49 3.59 4.04
C GLY A 111 22.16 2.11 3.83
N TYR A 112 20.98 1.68 4.30
CA TYR A 112 20.47 0.33 4.04
C TYR A 112 20.09 0.16 2.56
N GLU A 113 19.33 1.10 1.99
CA GLU A 113 18.91 1.04 0.59
C GLU A 113 20.11 1.06 -0.36
N GLN A 114 21.10 1.90 -0.10
CA GLN A 114 22.33 1.96 -0.87
C GLN A 114 23.11 0.63 -0.82
N SER A 115 23.21 0.02 0.36
CA SER A 115 23.88 -1.27 0.52
C SER A 115 23.21 -2.41 -0.24
N MET A 116 21.90 -2.29 -0.49
CA MET A 116 21.07 -3.25 -1.23
C MET A 116 20.92 -2.88 -2.72
N THR A 117 21.50 -1.78 -3.18
CA THR A 117 21.41 -1.35 -4.59
C THR A 117 22.41 -2.11 -5.45
N ARG A 118 21.95 -2.60 -6.59
CA ARG A 118 22.74 -3.38 -7.55
C ARG A 118 22.50 -2.87 -8.96
N GLN A 119 23.55 -2.90 -9.78
CA GLN A 119 23.39 -2.70 -11.22
C GLN A 119 22.85 -3.98 -11.86
N ASP A 120 21.90 -3.82 -12.75
CA ASP A 120 21.41 -4.95 -13.54
C ASP A 120 22.52 -5.45 -14.49
N THR A 121 22.85 -6.73 -14.35
CA THR A 121 23.83 -7.44 -15.19
C THR A 121 23.19 -8.54 -16.01
N ILE A 122 21.86 -8.71 -15.91
CA ILE A 122 21.11 -9.80 -16.54
C ILE A 122 20.43 -9.32 -17.82
N THR A 123 19.89 -8.09 -17.81
CA THR A 123 19.23 -7.49 -18.96
C THR A 123 20.14 -6.43 -19.62
N ASP A 124 19.75 -5.97 -20.81
CA ASP A 124 20.50 -4.93 -21.54
C ASP A 124 20.32 -3.52 -20.97
N ASP A 125 19.34 -3.30 -20.07
CA ASP A 125 19.06 -1.97 -19.50
C ASP A 125 20.20 -1.41 -18.64
N ARG A 126 20.98 -2.28 -18.00
CA ARG A 126 22.09 -1.93 -17.09
C ARG A 126 21.75 -0.86 -16.05
N GLY A 127 20.46 -0.74 -15.73
CA GLY A 127 19.95 0.19 -14.72
C GLY A 127 20.35 -0.21 -13.30
N TRP A 128 20.20 0.73 -12.37
CA TRP A 128 20.39 0.48 -10.94
C TRP A 128 19.06 0.12 -10.31
N TYR A 129 19.04 -0.94 -9.51
CA TYR A 129 17.86 -1.41 -8.80
C TYR A 129 18.13 -1.53 -7.31
N SER A 130 17.20 -1.05 -6.47
CA SER A 130 17.15 -1.47 -5.08
C SER A 130 16.67 -2.92 -5.01
N THR A 131 17.47 -3.81 -4.43
CA THR A 131 17.07 -5.21 -4.21
C THR A 131 16.48 -5.45 -2.82
N SER A 132 16.27 -4.39 -2.06
CA SER A 132 15.64 -4.45 -0.73
C SER A 132 14.16 -4.83 -0.79
N ALA A 133 13.46 -4.42 -1.85
CA ALA A 133 12.08 -4.77 -2.17
C ALA A 133 11.79 -4.57 -3.67
N HIS A 134 10.60 -4.96 -4.13
CA HIS A 134 10.17 -4.71 -5.52
C HIS A 134 9.84 -3.25 -5.74
N MET A 135 9.17 -2.62 -4.78
CA MET A 135 8.82 -1.20 -4.75
C MET A 135 9.27 -0.58 -3.44
N ILE A 136 9.81 0.61 -3.47
CA ILE A 136 10.10 1.40 -2.27
C ILE A 136 9.48 2.79 -2.40
N TRP A 137 9.16 3.44 -1.28
CA TRP A 137 8.55 4.76 -1.32
C TRP A 137 9.25 5.80 -0.45
N ILE A 138 9.09 7.05 -0.84
CA ILE A 138 9.52 8.23 -0.08
C ILE A 138 8.41 8.56 0.93
N GLY A 139 8.77 8.70 2.21
CA GLY A 139 7.87 9.17 3.25
C GLY A 139 7.49 10.63 3.10
N ASP A 140 6.34 11.03 3.66
CA ASP A 140 5.87 12.42 3.60
C ASP A 140 6.86 13.42 4.25
N ARG A 141 7.65 12.96 5.23
CA ARG A 141 8.66 13.76 5.92
C ARG A 141 10.01 13.85 5.20
N THR A 142 10.23 13.04 4.18
CA THR A 142 11.52 12.93 3.48
C THR A 142 11.40 13.23 1.99
N ARG A 143 10.30 13.89 1.56
CA ARG A 143 9.99 14.18 0.16
C ARG A 143 10.49 15.54 -0.34
N GLN A 144 11.40 16.22 0.40
CA GLN A 144 11.94 17.49 -0.05
C GLN A 144 12.55 17.35 -1.45
N VAL A 145 12.19 18.27 -2.35
CA VAL A 145 12.56 18.21 -3.77
C VAL A 145 14.05 18.02 -3.99
N ASP A 146 14.89 18.68 -3.19
CA ASP A 146 16.36 18.59 -3.25
C ASP A 146 16.92 17.69 -2.14
N GLY A 147 16.08 16.86 -1.53
CA GLY A 147 16.46 15.93 -0.46
C GLY A 147 17.12 14.65 -0.98
N ALA A 148 17.94 14.06 -0.13
CA ALA A 148 18.69 12.84 -0.45
C ALA A 148 17.80 11.65 -0.84
N HIS A 149 16.59 11.53 -0.27
CA HIS A 149 15.65 10.48 -0.61
C HIS A 149 15.12 10.61 -2.04
N VAL A 150 14.78 11.83 -2.47
CA VAL A 150 14.35 12.10 -3.85
C VAL A 150 15.49 11.83 -4.82
N GLU A 151 16.71 12.27 -4.48
CA GLU A 151 17.91 12.04 -5.31
C GLU A 151 18.22 10.55 -5.46
N TYR A 152 18.17 9.78 -4.38
CA TYR A 152 18.36 8.33 -4.44
C TYR A 152 17.29 7.65 -5.31
N MET A 153 16.01 7.98 -5.07
CA MET A 153 14.89 7.33 -5.76
C MET A 153 14.84 7.62 -7.26
N ARG A 154 15.29 8.79 -7.70
CA ARG A 154 15.38 9.07 -9.14
C ARG A 154 16.45 8.25 -9.85
N GLY A 155 17.44 7.74 -9.12
CA GLY A 155 18.56 6.97 -9.64
C GLY A 155 18.27 5.48 -9.83
N ILE A 156 17.20 4.94 -9.26
CA ILE A 156 16.84 3.52 -9.37
C ILE A 156 15.73 3.29 -10.38
N LYS A 157 15.64 2.08 -10.90
CA LYS A 157 14.66 1.68 -11.92
C LYS A 157 13.41 0.99 -11.36
N ASN A 158 13.38 0.66 -10.07
CA ASN A 158 12.21 0.07 -9.43
C ASN A 158 10.97 0.96 -9.62
N PRO A 159 9.76 0.40 -9.65
CA PRO A 159 8.56 1.16 -9.32
C PRO A 159 8.75 1.86 -7.96
N ILE A 160 8.35 3.11 -7.87
CA ILE A 160 8.54 3.93 -6.67
C ILE A 160 7.23 4.53 -6.18
N GLY A 161 7.16 4.79 -4.89
CA GLY A 161 6.05 5.47 -4.25
C GLY A 161 6.44 6.81 -3.66
N LEU A 162 5.46 7.70 -3.53
CA LEU A 162 5.59 8.99 -2.87
C LEU A 162 4.40 9.20 -1.94
N LYS A 163 4.65 9.36 -0.64
CA LYS A 163 3.59 9.73 0.31
C LYS A 163 3.20 11.19 0.13
N CYS A 164 1.91 11.42 -0.01
CA CYS A 164 1.31 12.74 -0.26
C CYS A 164 0.42 13.12 0.91
N GLY A 165 0.94 13.92 1.84
CA GLY A 165 0.20 14.46 2.99
C GLY A 165 -0.53 15.78 2.66
N PRO A 166 -1.31 16.32 3.60
CA PRO A 166 -2.16 17.51 3.39
C PRO A 166 -1.36 18.81 3.18
N SER A 167 -0.06 18.81 3.49
CA SER A 167 0.83 19.97 3.28
C SER A 167 1.43 20.06 1.88
N LEU A 168 1.25 19.02 1.03
CA LEU A 168 1.82 18.98 -0.31
C LEU A 168 1.09 19.95 -1.24
N ALA A 169 1.82 20.91 -1.81
CA ALA A 169 1.31 21.82 -2.84
C ALA A 169 1.35 21.17 -4.23
N ALA A 170 0.44 21.58 -5.11
CA ALA A 170 0.32 21.01 -6.45
C ALA A 170 1.60 21.25 -7.30
N GLU A 171 2.19 22.44 -7.21
CA GLU A 171 3.41 22.79 -7.94
C GLU A 171 4.61 21.97 -7.44
N GLU A 172 4.70 21.73 -6.12
CA GLU A 172 5.72 20.86 -5.53
C GLU A 172 5.56 19.43 -6.02
N LEU A 173 4.31 18.93 -6.08
CA LEU A 173 4.00 17.59 -6.60
C LEU A 173 4.47 17.43 -8.05
N ILE A 174 4.19 18.38 -8.94
CA ILE A 174 4.62 18.30 -10.35
C ILE A 174 6.14 18.31 -10.46
N THR A 175 6.83 19.09 -9.63
CA THR A 175 8.30 19.11 -9.57
C THR A 175 8.84 17.75 -9.15
N LEU A 176 8.27 17.13 -8.11
CA LEU A 176 8.63 15.79 -7.65
C LEU A 176 8.37 14.73 -8.72
N ILE A 177 7.21 14.75 -9.37
CA ILE A 177 6.90 13.81 -10.47
C ILE A 177 7.92 13.95 -11.59
N SER A 178 8.26 15.17 -11.98
CA SER A 178 9.22 15.40 -13.07
C SER A 178 10.65 14.94 -12.74
N LYS A 179 11.05 15.00 -11.47
CA LYS A 179 12.33 14.42 -10.99
C LYS A 179 12.31 12.89 -10.91
N LEU A 180 11.22 12.31 -10.39
CA LEU A 180 11.12 10.89 -10.09
C LEU A 180 10.72 10.04 -11.31
N ASN A 181 9.99 10.64 -12.25
CA ASN A 181 9.54 9.99 -13.48
C ASN A 181 9.73 10.91 -14.70
N PRO A 182 10.97 11.28 -15.05
CA PRO A 182 11.24 12.22 -16.15
C PRO A 182 10.75 11.69 -17.50
N GLY A 183 10.75 10.38 -17.71
CA GLY A 183 10.23 9.74 -18.93
C GLY A 183 8.73 9.64 -19.00
N ASN A 184 8.00 10.09 -17.97
CA ASN A 184 6.55 9.96 -17.85
C ASN A 184 6.05 8.53 -18.08
N GLU A 185 6.81 7.57 -17.61
CA GLU A 185 6.56 6.13 -17.76
C GLU A 185 5.33 5.71 -16.94
N ALA A 186 4.39 5.02 -17.57
CA ALA A 186 3.20 4.50 -16.91
C ALA A 186 3.55 3.39 -15.91
N GLY A 187 2.94 3.43 -14.70
CA GLY A 187 3.20 2.46 -13.64
C GLY A 187 4.47 2.71 -12.81
N ARG A 188 5.33 3.64 -13.22
CA ARG A 188 6.60 3.96 -12.55
C ARG A 188 6.39 4.58 -11.17
N LEU A 189 5.49 5.56 -11.06
CA LEU A 189 5.29 6.35 -9.85
C LEU A 189 3.89 6.18 -9.28
N THR A 190 3.82 5.75 -8.02
CA THR A 190 2.59 5.68 -7.22
C THR A 190 2.53 6.82 -6.21
N LEU A 191 1.50 7.64 -6.29
CA LEU A 191 1.19 8.69 -5.32
C LEU A 191 0.31 8.10 -4.22
N ILE A 192 0.84 8.02 -3.00
CA ILE A 192 0.17 7.39 -1.87
C ILE A 192 -0.40 8.50 -0.98
N CYS A 193 -1.68 8.83 -1.19
CA CYS A 193 -2.39 9.89 -0.48
C CYS A 193 -2.65 9.51 0.97
N ARG A 194 -2.24 10.38 1.90
CA ARG A 194 -2.46 10.23 3.35
C ARG A 194 -2.89 11.57 3.96
N MET A 195 -4.06 12.02 3.55
CA MET A 195 -4.54 13.38 3.84
C MET A 195 -5.25 13.49 5.20
N GLY A 196 -5.86 12.39 5.66
CA GLY A 196 -6.84 12.37 6.73
C GLY A 196 -8.25 12.70 6.23
N ALA A 197 -9.26 12.10 6.85
CA ALA A 197 -10.66 12.22 6.45
C ALA A 197 -11.16 13.67 6.40
N GLU A 198 -10.62 14.55 7.24
CA GLU A 198 -11.01 15.96 7.30
C GLU A 198 -10.41 16.80 6.16
N ASN A 199 -9.29 16.38 5.59
CA ASN A 199 -8.53 17.18 4.64
C ASN A 199 -8.66 16.71 3.19
N ILE A 200 -8.92 15.42 2.97
CA ILE A 200 -8.86 14.82 1.64
C ILE A 200 -9.79 15.51 0.63
N GLY A 201 -11.01 15.86 1.05
CA GLY A 201 -11.99 16.54 0.20
C GLY A 201 -11.52 17.90 -0.32
N ALA A 202 -10.76 18.64 0.50
CA ALA A 202 -10.24 19.96 0.13
C ALA A 202 -8.91 19.89 -0.65
N LYS A 203 -8.08 18.88 -0.40
CA LYS A 203 -6.69 18.84 -0.88
C LYS A 203 -6.50 17.98 -2.14
N LEU A 204 -7.09 16.80 -2.18
CA LEU A 204 -6.83 15.85 -3.26
C LEU A 204 -7.30 16.34 -4.64
N PRO A 205 -8.47 16.98 -4.81
CA PRO A 205 -8.92 17.44 -6.13
C PRO A 205 -7.93 18.38 -6.84
N ALA A 206 -7.29 19.28 -6.10
CA ALA A 206 -6.31 20.20 -6.67
C ALA A 206 -5.07 19.46 -7.20
N LEU A 207 -4.57 18.46 -6.48
CA LEU A 207 -3.45 17.63 -6.92
C LEU A 207 -3.80 16.84 -8.18
N ILE A 208 -4.99 16.22 -8.21
CA ILE A 208 -5.44 15.44 -9.37
C ILE A 208 -5.55 16.33 -10.62
N ARG A 209 -6.16 17.51 -10.49
CA ARG A 209 -6.32 18.43 -11.61
C ARG A 209 -5.01 18.91 -12.19
N GLU A 210 -4.04 19.23 -11.34
CA GLU A 210 -2.71 19.66 -11.79
C GLU A 210 -1.95 18.52 -12.47
N VAL A 211 -1.98 17.30 -11.93
CA VAL A 211 -1.40 16.11 -12.56
C VAL A 211 -2.00 15.84 -13.94
N LYS A 212 -3.35 15.97 -14.08
CA LYS A 212 -4.04 15.84 -15.37
C LYS A 212 -3.65 16.94 -16.36
N LYS A 213 -3.64 18.18 -15.91
CA LYS A 213 -3.26 19.36 -16.72
C LYS A 213 -1.86 19.22 -17.30
N GLU A 214 -0.92 18.74 -16.48
CA GLU A 214 0.48 18.49 -16.89
C GLU A 214 0.69 17.16 -17.63
N GLY A 215 -0.37 16.38 -17.88
CA GLY A 215 -0.31 15.11 -18.62
C GLY A 215 0.59 14.05 -17.98
N LYS A 216 0.69 14.04 -16.65
CA LYS A 216 1.58 13.13 -15.93
C LYS A 216 0.93 11.78 -15.70
N ASN A 217 1.68 10.71 -15.98
CA ASN A 217 1.29 9.33 -15.71
C ASN A 217 1.68 8.94 -14.27
N VAL A 218 0.68 8.69 -13.44
CA VAL A 218 0.86 8.24 -12.05
C VAL A 218 -0.21 7.22 -11.68
N VAL A 219 0.10 6.39 -10.69
CA VAL A 219 -0.86 5.53 -10.02
C VAL A 219 -1.28 6.21 -8.72
N TRP A 220 -2.59 6.28 -8.45
CA TRP A 220 -3.11 6.83 -7.21
C TRP A 220 -3.45 5.72 -6.21
N SER A 221 -3.02 5.88 -4.97
CA SER A 221 -3.35 4.96 -3.86
C SER A 221 -3.75 5.76 -2.62
N CYS A 222 -4.70 5.25 -1.84
CA CYS A 222 -5.13 5.86 -0.58
C CYS A 222 -4.46 5.16 0.60
N ASP A 223 -3.78 5.93 1.46
CA ASP A 223 -3.33 5.49 2.79
C ASP A 223 -4.19 6.18 3.85
N PRO A 224 -5.30 5.58 4.28
CA PRO A 224 -6.18 6.19 5.27
C PRO A 224 -5.70 5.98 6.70
N MET A 225 -4.55 5.30 6.89
CA MET A 225 -4.05 4.95 8.21
C MET A 225 -3.26 6.11 8.83
N HIS A 226 -2.28 6.64 8.08
CA HIS A 226 -1.30 7.58 8.63
C HIS A 226 -1.79 9.02 8.72
N GLY A 227 -2.81 9.41 7.96
CA GLY A 227 -3.46 10.72 8.05
C GLY A 227 -4.46 10.84 9.20
N ASN A 228 -4.95 9.73 9.74
CA ASN A 228 -5.97 9.67 10.79
C ASN A 228 -5.44 9.24 12.17
N THR A 229 -4.11 9.23 12.34
CA THR A 229 -3.50 8.83 13.61
C THR A 229 -3.75 9.88 14.69
N ILE A 230 -4.28 9.43 15.83
CA ILE A 230 -4.43 10.22 17.06
C ILE A 230 -3.63 9.57 18.19
N THR A 231 -3.40 10.29 19.26
CA THR A 231 -2.86 9.75 20.51
C THR A 231 -3.99 9.56 21.48
N SER A 232 -4.20 8.35 21.97
CA SER A 232 -5.21 8.00 22.97
C SER A 232 -4.86 8.54 24.36
N SER A 233 -5.79 8.48 25.29
CA SER A 233 -5.60 8.91 26.67
C SER A 233 -4.50 8.16 27.42
N ASN A 234 -4.23 6.92 27.02
CA ASN A 234 -3.14 6.09 27.57
C ASN A 234 -1.77 6.30 26.86
N GLY A 235 -1.67 7.28 25.94
CA GLY A 235 -0.43 7.66 25.24
C GLY A 235 -0.08 6.80 24.01
N TYR A 236 -0.88 5.78 23.68
CA TYR A 236 -0.68 4.98 22.47
C TYR A 236 -1.26 5.66 21.22
N LYS A 237 -0.65 5.39 20.09
CA LYS A 237 -1.16 5.82 18.81
C LYS A 237 -2.29 4.89 18.38
N THR A 238 -3.39 5.47 17.96
CA THR A 238 -4.57 4.76 17.46
C THR A 238 -5.21 5.53 16.31
N ARG A 239 -6.29 4.99 15.76
CA ARG A 239 -7.01 5.58 14.63
C ARG A 239 -8.50 5.33 14.78
N PRO A 240 -9.38 6.34 14.66
CA PRO A 240 -10.81 6.11 14.58
C PRO A 240 -11.15 5.37 13.28
N PHE A 241 -11.82 4.22 13.38
CA PHE A 241 -12.19 3.40 12.21
C PHE A 241 -13.07 4.18 11.22
N ASP A 242 -13.99 5.00 11.73
CA ASP A 242 -14.88 5.81 10.89
C ASP A 242 -14.11 6.83 10.04
N ASN A 243 -13.02 7.38 10.55
CA ASN A 243 -12.15 8.27 9.78
C ASN A 243 -11.42 7.51 8.66
N ILE A 244 -10.92 6.29 8.95
CA ILE A 244 -10.31 5.42 7.93
C ILE A 244 -11.30 5.16 6.81
N LEU A 245 -12.50 4.70 7.16
CA LEU A 245 -13.56 4.41 6.20
C LEU A 245 -13.99 5.64 5.40
N SER A 246 -14.10 6.79 6.08
CA SER A 246 -14.47 8.06 5.44
C SER A 246 -13.42 8.52 4.43
N GLU A 247 -12.12 8.46 4.77
CA GLU A 247 -11.06 8.84 3.84
C GLU A 247 -11.04 7.95 2.60
N VAL A 248 -11.21 6.63 2.76
CA VAL A 248 -11.31 5.70 1.62
C VAL A 248 -12.49 6.05 0.72
N LYS A 249 -13.69 6.24 1.29
CA LYS A 249 -14.89 6.59 0.51
C LYS A 249 -14.68 7.89 -0.27
N GLN A 250 -14.22 8.95 0.39
CA GLN A 250 -13.94 10.22 -0.24
C GLN A 250 -12.89 10.09 -1.35
N PHE A 251 -11.84 9.29 -1.16
CA PHE A 251 -10.84 9.05 -2.19
C PHE A 251 -11.46 8.50 -3.48
N PHE A 252 -12.30 7.48 -3.40
CA PHE A 252 -12.97 6.91 -4.57
C PHE A 252 -13.98 7.88 -5.20
N GLU A 253 -14.75 8.60 -4.38
CA GLU A 253 -15.73 9.59 -4.84
C GLU A 253 -15.05 10.75 -5.58
N ILE A 254 -13.93 11.26 -5.07
CA ILE A 254 -13.13 12.31 -5.70
C ILE A 254 -12.59 11.84 -7.06
N HIS A 255 -12.00 10.64 -7.11
CA HIS A 255 -11.49 10.10 -8.38
C HIS A 255 -12.60 9.90 -9.41
N ALA A 256 -13.77 9.45 -8.98
CA ALA A 256 -14.94 9.35 -9.87
C ALA A 256 -15.38 10.73 -10.39
N ALA A 257 -15.47 11.74 -9.51
CA ALA A 257 -15.82 13.11 -9.87
C ALA A 257 -14.81 13.75 -10.83
N GLU A 258 -13.51 13.55 -10.58
CA GLU A 258 -12.43 14.08 -11.43
C GLU A 258 -12.17 13.22 -12.68
N ARG A 259 -12.93 12.13 -12.89
CA ARG A 259 -12.77 11.18 -14.01
C ARG A 259 -11.34 10.66 -14.12
N THR A 260 -10.79 10.19 -12.98
CA THR A 260 -9.49 9.56 -12.88
C THR A 260 -9.65 8.19 -12.22
N TYR A 261 -8.61 7.39 -12.23
CA TYR A 261 -8.67 6.03 -11.71
C TYR A 261 -8.10 5.95 -10.29
N ALA A 262 -8.89 5.44 -9.34
CA ALA A 262 -8.45 5.09 -8.00
C ALA A 262 -7.73 3.73 -8.05
N GLY A 263 -6.40 3.74 -8.05
CA GLY A 263 -5.58 2.57 -8.34
C GLY A 263 -5.46 1.57 -7.19
N GLY A 264 -5.71 1.99 -5.95
CA GLY A 264 -5.64 1.08 -4.81
C GLY A 264 -5.71 1.74 -3.45
N VAL A 265 -5.52 0.91 -2.43
CA VAL A 265 -5.46 1.30 -1.03
C VAL A 265 -4.19 0.76 -0.38
N HIS A 266 -3.71 1.44 0.65
CA HIS A 266 -2.53 1.09 1.42
C HIS A 266 -2.94 0.97 2.90
N PHE A 267 -3.18 -0.27 3.33
CA PHE A 267 -3.60 -0.57 4.71
C PHE A 267 -2.48 -1.16 5.55
N GLU A 268 -2.52 -0.89 6.85
CA GLU A 268 -1.80 -1.66 7.86
C GLU A 268 -2.75 -2.75 8.38
N MET A 269 -2.37 -4.01 8.20
CA MET A 269 -3.17 -5.17 8.61
C MET A 269 -2.27 -6.25 9.21
N THR A 270 -2.87 -7.09 10.05
CA THR A 270 -2.25 -8.27 10.60
C THR A 270 -3.20 -9.45 10.51
N GLY A 271 -2.66 -10.68 10.47
CA GLY A 271 -3.44 -11.92 10.57
C GLY A 271 -3.77 -12.34 12.01
N GLN A 272 -3.42 -11.51 13.00
CA GLN A 272 -3.75 -11.73 14.40
C GLN A 272 -5.09 -11.07 14.75
N ASP A 273 -5.80 -11.60 15.75
CA ASP A 273 -7.04 -11.02 16.27
C ASP A 273 -6.72 -9.84 17.21
N VAL A 274 -6.15 -8.80 16.64
CA VAL A 274 -5.77 -7.56 17.32
C VAL A 274 -6.07 -6.37 16.42
N THR A 275 -6.29 -5.19 17.01
CA THR A 275 -6.49 -3.95 16.26
C THR A 275 -5.82 -2.77 16.94
N GLU A 276 -5.34 -1.82 16.13
CA GLU A 276 -4.92 -0.49 16.57
C GLU A 276 -6.00 0.58 16.37
N CYS A 277 -7.20 0.18 15.93
CA CYS A 277 -8.28 1.11 15.60
C CYS A 277 -9.32 1.16 16.71
N LEU A 278 -9.88 2.34 16.95
CA LEU A 278 -11.04 2.56 17.82
C LEU A 278 -12.34 2.53 17.01
N GLY A 279 -13.42 2.10 17.66
CA GLY A 279 -14.75 2.06 17.04
C GLY A 279 -14.96 0.81 16.17
N GLY A 280 -15.63 0.99 15.03
CA GLY A 280 -15.99 -0.11 14.15
C GLY A 280 -17.15 -0.96 14.67
N ALA A 281 -17.41 -2.11 14.04
CA ALA A 281 -18.54 -2.99 14.36
C ALA A 281 -18.50 -3.56 15.78
N GLN A 282 -17.30 -3.70 16.36
CA GLN A 282 -17.11 -4.23 17.71
C GLN A 282 -17.03 -3.14 18.78
N ALA A 283 -17.20 -1.87 18.39
CA ALA A 283 -17.14 -0.69 19.27
C ALA A 283 -15.90 -0.67 20.19
N ILE A 284 -14.74 -1.03 19.63
CA ILE A 284 -13.44 -1.01 20.33
C ILE A 284 -13.17 0.36 20.93
N ASN A 285 -12.71 0.41 22.17
CA ASN A 285 -12.34 1.63 22.87
C ASN A 285 -10.91 1.58 23.42
N GLU A 286 -10.45 2.66 24.05
CA GLU A 286 -9.04 2.79 24.51
C GLU A 286 -8.64 1.79 25.62
N VAL A 287 -9.57 1.05 26.19
CA VAL A 287 -9.34 0.05 27.25
C VAL A 287 -9.69 -1.38 26.81
N SER A 288 -10.16 -1.54 25.57
CA SER A 288 -10.32 -2.84 24.92
C SER A 288 -8.97 -3.36 24.43
#